data_8dd30246fa320b962964b667359286e1
#
_entry.id   8dd30246fa320b962964b667359286e1
#
_cell.length_a   1.000
_cell.length_b   1.000
_cell.length_c   1.000
_cell.angle_alpha   90.00
_cell.angle_beta   90.00
_cell.angle_gamma   90.00
#
_symmetry.space_group_name_H-M   'P 1'
#
loop_
_entity.id
_entity.type
_entity.pdbx_description
1 polymer ?
#
loop_
_entity_poly.entity_id
_entity_poly.type
_entity_poly.pdbx_seq_one_letter_code
_entity_poly.pdbx_strand_id
1 'polypeptide(L)'
;MQNGFNKLQLRFLLDKMPRLSPALLALSASALVGIAVHEGYRGEAYEPVKGDVPTIGFGTTEDVEIGDRTTPERALVRLLNDANKFQNAVRRCAPVPMHQYEFDAYVSLTYNIGENAFCKSTLVKLLNQQKYDEACAQILRWDKFKGRALPGLTKRRQEEFKQCSGF
;
A
#
# COMPACT_ATOMS: atom_id res chain seq x y z
N MET A 1 26.97 3.28 24.31
CA MET A 1 25.67 3.55 24.98
C MET A 1 24.63 3.72 23.88
N GLN A 2 23.92 2.66 23.53
CA GLN A 2 22.83 2.72 22.55
C GLN A 2 21.56 3.09 23.32
N ASN A 3 21.17 4.36 23.28
CA ASN A 3 19.84 4.78 23.75
C ASN A 3 18.80 4.34 22.71
N GLY A 4 18.39 3.08 22.79
CA GLY A 4 17.27 2.58 22.02
C GLY A 4 15.99 3.20 22.52
N PHE A 5 15.38 4.11 21.75
CA PHE A 5 14.03 4.58 22.02
C PHE A 5 13.09 3.37 22.06
N ASN A 6 12.36 3.23 23.17
CA ASN A 6 11.34 2.21 23.31
C ASN A 6 10.22 2.51 22.29
N LYS A 7 9.66 1.47 21.62
CA LYS A 7 8.58 1.61 20.65
C LYS A 7 7.41 2.47 21.13
N LEU A 8 7.10 2.41 22.45
CA LEU A 8 6.08 3.24 23.08
C LEU A 8 6.43 4.74 23.06
N GLN A 9 7.71 5.07 23.27
CA GLN A 9 8.19 6.46 23.24
C GLN A 9 8.18 7.01 21.81
N LEU A 10 8.50 6.18 20.82
CA LEU A 10 8.45 6.57 19.42
C LEU A 10 7.00 6.85 18.98
N ARG A 11 6.05 5.99 19.35
CA ARG A 11 4.62 6.22 19.08
C ARG A 11 4.13 7.51 19.71
N PHE A 12 4.45 7.76 20.99
CA PHE A 12 4.06 8.99 21.68
C PHE A 12 4.60 10.26 21.00
N LEU A 13 5.79 10.20 20.38
CA LEU A 13 6.35 11.29 19.59
C LEU A 13 5.63 11.45 18.25
N LEU A 14 5.33 10.34 17.56
CA LEU A 14 4.61 10.35 16.28
C LEU A 14 3.19 10.88 16.43
N ASP A 15 2.47 10.52 17.51
CA ASP A 15 1.11 10.99 17.79
C ASP A 15 1.06 12.50 18.08
N LYS A 16 2.19 13.12 18.47
CA LYS A 16 2.31 14.58 18.66
C LYS A 16 2.57 15.34 17.36
N MET A 17 2.95 14.66 16.28
CA MET A 17 3.13 15.32 14.98
C MET A 17 1.74 15.62 14.38
N PRO A 18 1.56 16.81 13.78
CA PRO A 18 0.29 17.11 13.14
C PRO A 18 0.06 16.19 11.95
N ARG A 19 -1.17 15.71 11.77
CA ARG A 19 -1.59 15.08 10.52
C ARG A 19 -1.59 16.10 9.39
N LEU A 20 -1.08 15.73 8.25
CA LEU A 20 -0.97 16.59 7.08
C LEU A 20 -2.14 16.38 6.13
N SER A 21 -2.50 17.42 5.38
CA SER A 21 -3.44 17.26 4.25
C SER A 21 -2.90 16.21 3.28
N PRO A 22 -3.75 15.29 2.78
CA PRO A 22 -3.30 14.28 1.82
C PRO A 22 -2.66 14.86 0.56
N ALA A 23 -3.00 16.11 0.20
CA ALA A 23 -2.38 16.80 -0.93
C ALA A 23 -0.88 17.06 -0.74
N LEU A 24 -0.39 17.10 0.51
CA LEU A 24 1.01 17.31 0.87
C LEU A 24 1.78 16.00 1.07
N LEU A 25 1.10 14.86 1.08
CA LEU A 25 1.70 13.54 1.28
C LEU A 25 2.02 12.90 -0.07
N ALA A 26 3.14 12.22 -0.14
CA ALA A 26 3.53 11.35 -1.25
C ALA A 26 3.96 9.99 -0.70
N LEU A 27 3.84 8.93 -1.51
CA LEU A 27 4.32 7.61 -1.12
C LEU A 27 5.81 7.69 -0.76
N SER A 28 6.16 7.27 0.45
CA SER A 28 7.58 7.25 0.87
C SER A 28 8.37 6.20 0.09
N ALA A 29 9.69 6.41 -0.01
CA ALA A 29 10.59 5.43 -0.65
C ALA A 29 10.54 4.07 0.05
N SER A 30 10.42 4.04 1.39
CA SER A 30 10.30 2.81 2.16
C SER A 30 9.01 2.05 1.85
N ALA A 31 7.88 2.76 1.68
CA ALA A 31 6.61 2.15 1.31
C ALA A 31 6.63 1.64 -0.14
N LEU A 32 7.26 2.37 -1.08
CA LEU A 32 7.46 1.89 -2.44
C LEU A 32 8.27 0.58 -2.48
N VAL A 33 9.37 0.52 -1.70
CA VAL A 33 10.17 -0.71 -1.56
C VAL A 33 9.33 -1.84 -0.94
N GLY A 34 8.52 -1.54 0.08
CA GLY A 34 7.59 -2.51 0.67
C GLY A 34 6.60 -3.10 -0.34
N ILE A 35 6.02 -2.26 -1.20
CA ILE A 35 5.15 -2.72 -2.29
C ILE A 35 5.94 -3.62 -3.26
N ALA A 36 7.15 -3.20 -3.69
CA ALA A 36 7.99 -3.99 -4.58
C ALA A 36 8.32 -5.38 -4.01
N VAL A 37 8.59 -5.47 -2.70
CA VAL A 37 8.85 -6.74 -2.00
C VAL A 37 7.60 -7.63 -2.01
N HIS A 38 6.42 -7.07 -1.81
CA HIS A 38 5.16 -7.83 -1.84
C HIS A 38 4.80 -8.36 -3.23
N GLU A 39 5.03 -7.55 -4.27
CA GLU A 39 4.71 -7.94 -5.65
C GLU A 39 5.72 -8.95 -6.23
N GLY A 40 6.98 -8.89 -5.79
CA GLY A 40 8.07 -9.69 -6.36
C GLY A 40 8.49 -9.19 -7.75
N TYR A 41 9.73 -9.52 -8.15
CA TYR A 41 10.30 -9.08 -9.41
C TYR A 41 10.28 -10.19 -10.47
N ARG A 42 9.83 -9.84 -11.69
CA ARG A 42 9.93 -10.67 -12.89
C ARG A 42 10.56 -9.87 -14.04
N GLY A 43 11.74 -10.29 -14.50
CA GLY A 43 12.49 -9.61 -15.57
C GLY A 43 11.94 -9.84 -16.97
N GLU A 44 11.09 -10.86 -17.17
CA GLU A 44 10.44 -11.21 -18.43
C GLU A 44 8.92 -11.22 -18.24
N ALA A 45 8.20 -10.78 -19.28
CA ALA A 45 6.75 -10.78 -19.26
C ALA A 45 6.18 -12.21 -19.19
N TYR A 46 5.16 -12.41 -18.37
CA TYR A 46 4.51 -13.69 -18.15
C TYR A 46 3.00 -13.52 -17.97
N GLU A 47 2.24 -14.56 -18.23
CA GLU A 47 0.84 -14.63 -17.85
C GLU A 47 0.73 -15.29 -16.47
N PRO A 48 0.20 -14.58 -15.42
CA PRO A 48 0.01 -15.17 -14.09
C PRO A 48 -0.86 -16.42 -14.11
N VAL A 49 -1.88 -16.42 -14.96
CA VAL A 49 -2.73 -17.56 -15.31
C VAL A 49 -2.87 -17.56 -16.82
N LYS A 50 -2.94 -18.74 -17.44
CA LYS A 50 -3.09 -18.87 -18.90
C LYS A 50 -4.29 -18.08 -19.40
N GLY A 51 -4.04 -17.14 -20.34
CA GLY A 51 -5.05 -16.22 -20.88
C GLY A 51 -5.31 -14.96 -20.06
N ASP A 52 -4.52 -14.74 -19.02
CA ASP A 52 -4.54 -13.49 -18.24
C ASP A 52 -3.70 -12.39 -18.92
N VAL A 53 -3.81 -11.16 -18.44
CA VAL A 53 -3.06 -10.03 -18.99
C VAL A 53 -1.56 -10.22 -18.74
N PRO A 54 -0.69 -10.06 -19.77
CA PRO A 54 0.76 -10.14 -19.59
C PRO A 54 1.23 -9.16 -18.51
N THR A 55 2.12 -9.65 -17.65
CA THR A 55 2.60 -8.92 -16.46
C THR A 55 4.12 -8.94 -16.44
N ILE A 56 4.78 -7.84 -16.06
CA ILE A 56 6.23 -7.71 -15.98
C ILE A 56 6.67 -6.88 -14.78
N GLY A 57 7.92 -7.00 -14.38
CA GLY A 57 8.54 -6.19 -13.33
C GLY A 57 7.93 -6.50 -11.96
N PHE A 58 7.33 -5.52 -11.35
CA PHE A 58 6.62 -5.58 -10.06
C PHE A 58 5.09 -5.55 -10.24
N GLY A 59 4.57 -6.32 -11.19
CA GLY A 59 3.12 -6.43 -11.39
C GLY A 59 2.53 -5.46 -12.40
N THR A 60 3.34 -4.74 -13.18
CA THR A 60 2.86 -3.84 -14.23
C THR A 60 2.24 -4.64 -15.38
N THR A 61 1.06 -4.21 -15.83
CA THR A 61 0.31 -4.85 -16.95
C THR A 61 0.08 -3.90 -18.12
N GLU A 62 0.22 -2.58 -17.92
CA GLU A 62 -0.02 -1.57 -18.95
C GLU A 62 1.10 -1.60 -19.98
N ASP A 63 0.74 -1.69 -21.26
CA ASP A 63 1.68 -1.76 -22.40
C ASP A 63 2.73 -2.89 -22.23
N VAL A 64 2.28 -4.09 -21.88
CA VAL A 64 3.12 -5.29 -21.74
C VAL A 64 2.69 -6.36 -22.71
N GLU A 65 3.66 -6.88 -23.48
CA GLU A 65 3.48 -8.01 -24.41
C GLU A 65 4.36 -9.20 -24.00
N ILE A 66 3.94 -10.42 -24.32
CA ILE A 66 4.76 -11.60 -24.09
C ILE A 66 6.04 -11.51 -24.93
N GLY A 67 7.18 -11.69 -24.26
CA GLY A 67 8.52 -11.52 -24.84
C GLY A 67 9.21 -10.23 -24.40
N ASP A 68 8.50 -9.30 -23.77
CA ASP A 68 9.09 -8.09 -23.18
C ASP A 68 10.05 -8.42 -22.06
N ARG A 69 11.10 -7.59 -21.94
CA ARG A 69 12.11 -7.66 -20.88
C ARG A 69 12.29 -6.32 -20.18
N THR A 70 12.53 -6.37 -18.89
CA THR A 70 12.80 -5.19 -18.07
C THR A 70 13.97 -5.42 -17.10
N THR A 71 14.54 -4.32 -16.57
CA THR A 71 15.51 -4.36 -15.47
C THR A 71 14.81 -3.95 -14.16
N PRO A 72 15.40 -4.28 -12.99
CA PRO A 72 14.84 -3.85 -11.70
C PRO A 72 14.64 -2.33 -11.61
N GLU A 73 15.55 -1.54 -12.16
CA GLU A 73 15.50 -0.07 -12.14
C GLU A 73 14.31 0.45 -12.97
N ARG A 74 14.14 -0.08 -14.19
CA ARG A 74 13.00 0.28 -15.05
C ARG A 74 11.68 -0.14 -14.42
N ALA A 75 11.65 -1.35 -13.84
CA ALA A 75 10.47 -1.86 -13.14
C ALA A 75 10.10 -0.99 -11.94
N LEU A 76 11.07 -0.48 -11.16
CA LEU A 76 10.81 0.45 -10.04
C LEU A 76 10.23 1.79 -10.53
N VAL A 77 10.71 2.33 -11.65
CA VAL A 77 10.13 3.54 -12.23
C VAL A 77 8.68 3.31 -12.65
N ARG A 78 8.36 2.17 -13.28
CA ARG A 78 6.98 1.80 -13.64
C ARG A 78 6.12 1.62 -12.40
N LEU A 79 6.62 0.92 -11.37
CA LEU A 79 5.93 0.75 -10.10
C LEU A 79 5.57 2.09 -9.44
N LEU A 80 6.51 3.07 -9.46
CA LEU A 80 6.25 4.41 -8.94
C LEU A 80 5.14 5.12 -9.72
N ASN A 81 5.14 4.99 -11.05
CA ASN A 81 4.08 5.55 -11.89
C ASN A 81 2.72 4.90 -11.62
N ASP A 82 2.69 3.57 -11.48
CA ASP A 82 1.48 2.84 -11.13
C ASP A 82 0.98 3.25 -9.73
N ALA A 83 1.90 3.35 -8.75
CA ALA A 83 1.57 3.79 -7.39
C ALA A 83 0.95 5.20 -7.34
N ASN A 84 1.29 6.09 -8.29
CA ASN A 84 0.68 7.42 -8.37
C ASN A 84 -0.84 7.37 -8.61
N LYS A 85 -1.35 6.39 -9.34
CA LYS A 85 -2.81 6.18 -9.54
C LYS A 85 -3.48 5.92 -8.18
N PHE A 86 -2.87 5.07 -7.35
CA PHE A 86 -3.40 4.67 -6.05
C PHE A 86 -3.24 5.76 -4.99
N GLN A 87 -2.15 6.53 -5.01
CA GLN A 87 -2.03 7.74 -4.18
C GLN A 87 -3.16 8.73 -4.45
N ASN A 88 -3.46 8.96 -5.74
CA ASN A 88 -4.55 9.85 -6.13
C ASN A 88 -5.92 9.31 -5.70
N ALA A 89 -6.12 7.99 -5.73
CA ALA A 89 -7.32 7.36 -5.19
C ALA A 89 -7.46 7.59 -3.68
N VAL A 90 -6.39 7.41 -2.90
CA VAL A 90 -6.40 7.68 -1.45
C VAL A 90 -6.74 9.14 -1.18
N ARG A 91 -6.08 10.09 -1.87
CA ARG A 91 -6.34 11.54 -1.71
C ARG A 91 -7.78 11.91 -2.02
N ARG A 92 -8.35 11.34 -3.08
CA ARG A 92 -9.72 11.63 -3.53
C ARG A 92 -10.76 11.02 -2.61
N CYS A 93 -10.60 9.78 -2.19
CA CYS A 93 -11.61 9.04 -1.42
C CYS A 93 -11.54 9.32 0.08
N ALA A 94 -10.38 9.75 0.59
CA ALA A 94 -10.15 10.09 1.98
C ALA A 94 -9.45 11.46 2.11
N PRO A 95 -10.15 12.58 1.80
CA PRO A 95 -9.57 13.93 1.83
C PRO A 95 -9.43 14.49 3.26
N VAL A 96 -9.08 13.66 4.22
CA VAL A 96 -8.88 14.02 5.62
C VAL A 96 -7.39 14.04 5.98
N PRO A 97 -6.95 14.89 6.91
CA PRO A 97 -5.55 14.90 7.35
C PRO A 97 -5.12 13.54 7.88
N MET A 98 -3.89 13.12 7.56
CA MET A 98 -3.33 11.85 8.04
C MET A 98 -1.82 11.96 8.25
N HIS A 99 -1.25 11.02 9.00
CA HIS A 99 0.19 10.88 9.11
C HIS A 99 0.79 10.22 7.87
N GLN A 100 2.07 10.44 7.60
CA GLN A 100 2.76 9.82 6.47
C GLN A 100 2.66 8.29 6.50
N TYR A 101 2.83 7.67 7.66
CA TYR A 101 2.78 6.22 7.82
C TYR A 101 1.36 5.66 7.59
N GLU A 102 0.30 6.41 7.93
CA GLU A 102 -1.09 6.06 7.62
C GLU A 102 -1.32 6.12 6.11
N PHE A 103 -0.89 7.21 5.46
CA PHE A 103 -0.99 7.39 4.01
C PHE A 103 -0.29 6.26 3.24
N ASP A 104 0.95 5.93 3.62
CA ASP A 104 1.74 4.87 3.02
C ASP A 104 1.04 3.50 3.11
N ALA A 105 0.49 3.17 4.28
CA ALA A 105 -0.25 1.92 4.49
C ALA A 105 -1.52 1.85 3.64
N TYR A 106 -2.26 2.96 3.53
CA TYR A 106 -3.46 3.02 2.68
C TYR A 106 -3.13 2.94 1.19
N VAL A 107 -2.02 3.53 0.74
CA VAL A 107 -1.56 3.39 -0.64
C VAL A 107 -1.16 1.94 -0.94
N SER A 108 -0.41 1.28 -0.04
CA SER A 108 -0.06 -0.14 -0.17
C SER A 108 -1.28 -1.04 -0.25
N LEU A 109 -2.26 -0.83 0.63
CA LEU A 109 -3.52 -1.56 0.60
C LEU A 109 -4.25 -1.32 -0.72
N THR A 110 -4.39 -0.05 -1.14
CA THR A 110 -5.13 0.33 -2.35
C THR A 110 -4.48 -0.24 -3.61
N TYR A 111 -3.14 -0.30 -3.65
CA TYR A 111 -2.39 -0.94 -4.72
C TYR A 111 -2.80 -2.42 -4.88
N ASN A 112 -2.98 -3.13 -3.77
CA ASN A 112 -3.31 -4.56 -3.79
C ASN A 112 -4.79 -4.86 -4.06
N ILE A 113 -5.72 -4.10 -3.43
CA ILE A 113 -7.17 -4.38 -3.52
C ILE A 113 -7.87 -3.61 -4.64
N GLY A 114 -7.20 -2.61 -5.21
CA GLY A 114 -7.74 -1.73 -6.22
C GLY A 114 -8.53 -0.53 -5.68
N GLU A 115 -8.54 0.55 -6.45
CA GLU A 115 -9.19 1.81 -6.12
C GLU A 115 -10.68 1.67 -5.78
N ASN A 116 -11.43 0.94 -6.61
CA ASN A 116 -12.88 0.81 -6.42
C ASN A 116 -13.23 0.12 -5.09
N ALA A 117 -12.48 -0.90 -4.73
CA ALA A 117 -12.67 -1.62 -3.47
C ALA A 117 -12.32 -0.73 -2.28
N PHE A 118 -11.19 -0.01 -2.35
CA PHE A 118 -10.77 0.93 -1.31
C PHE A 118 -11.81 2.03 -1.11
N CYS A 119 -12.20 2.75 -2.15
CA CYS A 119 -13.10 3.91 -2.04
C CYS A 119 -14.49 3.57 -1.49
N LYS A 120 -14.98 2.34 -1.73
CA LYS A 120 -16.28 1.86 -1.22
C LYS A 120 -16.20 1.20 0.15
N SER A 121 -15.01 1.08 0.72
CA SER A 121 -14.76 0.32 1.95
C SER A 121 -15.31 0.98 3.21
N THR A 122 -15.54 0.17 4.25
CA THR A 122 -15.80 0.66 5.60
C THR A 122 -14.60 1.43 6.16
N LEU A 123 -13.37 1.05 5.76
CA LEU A 123 -12.15 1.76 6.10
C LEU A 123 -12.24 3.24 5.72
N VAL A 124 -12.57 3.54 4.49
CA VAL A 124 -12.68 4.93 3.99
C VAL A 124 -13.81 5.69 4.69
N LYS A 125 -14.92 5.02 5.00
CA LYS A 125 -16.02 5.65 5.77
C LYS A 125 -15.56 6.06 7.18
N LEU A 126 -14.82 5.19 7.87
CA LEU A 126 -14.26 5.48 9.19
C LEU A 126 -13.19 6.56 9.13
N LEU A 127 -12.31 6.50 8.13
CA LEU A 127 -11.26 7.47 7.93
C LEU A 127 -11.83 8.88 7.70
N ASN A 128 -12.89 9.02 6.90
CA ASN A 128 -13.59 10.28 6.66
C ASN A 128 -14.34 10.81 7.90
N GLN A 129 -14.58 9.94 8.89
CA GLN A 129 -15.04 10.32 10.22
C GLN A 129 -13.90 10.63 11.21
N GLN A 130 -12.64 10.60 10.72
CA GLN A 130 -11.42 10.77 11.51
C GLN A 130 -11.25 9.71 12.61
N LYS A 131 -11.84 8.52 12.44
CA LYS A 131 -11.69 7.35 13.30
C LYS A 131 -10.48 6.52 12.86
N TYR A 132 -9.29 7.07 13.05
CA TYR A 132 -8.05 6.56 12.45
C TYR A 132 -7.70 5.15 12.92
N ASP A 133 -7.75 4.87 14.22
CA ASP A 133 -7.43 3.55 14.77
C ASP A 133 -8.42 2.48 14.27
N GLU A 134 -9.71 2.82 14.21
CA GLU A 134 -10.74 1.93 13.67
C GLU A 134 -10.55 1.70 12.17
N ALA A 135 -10.15 2.73 11.42
CA ALA A 135 -9.84 2.62 10.00
C ALA A 135 -8.63 1.72 9.74
N CYS A 136 -7.52 1.91 10.51
CA CYS A 136 -6.35 1.02 10.44
C CYS A 136 -6.72 -0.44 10.72
N ALA A 137 -7.57 -0.71 11.72
CA ALA A 137 -8.01 -2.06 12.04
C ALA A 137 -8.78 -2.73 10.90
N GLN A 138 -9.46 -1.97 10.03
CA GLN A 138 -10.15 -2.52 8.86
C GLN A 138 -9.20 -3.12 7.82
N ILE A 139 -7.92 -2.74 7.80
CA ILE A 139 -6.90 -3.33 6.90
C ILE A 139 -6.88 -4.85 7.05
N LEU A 140 -6.96 -5.36 8.27
CA LEU A 140 -6.89 -6.80 8.58
C LEU A 140 -8.00 -7.63 7.93
N ARG A 141 -9.10 -7.02 7.48
CA ARG A 141 -10.22 -7.72 6.85
C ARG A 141 -9.96 -8.11 5.39
N TRP A 142 -8.90 -7.58 4.77
CA TRP A 142 -8.57 -7.76 3.37
C TRP A 142 -7.56 -8.91 3.13
N ASP A 143 -7.66 -9.97 3.92
CA ASP A 143 -6.79 -11.15 3.88
C ASP A 143 -7.36 -12.34 3.10
N LYS A 144 -8.55 -12.15 2.45
CA LYS A 144 -9.28 -13.24 1.79
C LYS A 144 -9.29 -13.11 0.26
N PHE A 145 -9.17 -14.24 -0.40
CA PHE A 145 -9.43 -14.39 -1.83
C PHE A 145 -10.48 -15.48 -2.03
N LYS A 146 -11.57 -15.18 -2.77
CA LYS A 146 -12.72 -16.09 -2.97
C LYS A 146 -13.25 -16.68 -1.64
N GLY A 147 -13.32 -15.84 -0.58
CA GLY A 147 -13.86 -16.20 0.73
C GLY A 147 -12.88 -16.97 1.64
N ARG A 148 -11.69 -17.34 1.19
CA ARG A 148 -10.66 -18.05 1.97
C ARG A 148 -9.51 -17.14 2.32
N ALA A 149 -9.09 -17.14 3.59
CA ALA A 149 -7.90 -16.43 4.02
C ALA A 149 -6.65 -17.06 3.37
N LEU A 150 -5.76 -16.22 2.85
CA LEU A 150 -4.48 -16.63 2.27
C LEU A 150 -3.34 -16.18 3.19
N PRO A 151 -2.42 -17.08 3.61
CA PRO A 151 -1.34 -16.74 4.54
C PRO A 151 -0.50 -15.54 4.09
N GLY A 152 -0.22 -15.42 2.77
CA GLY A 152 0.51 -14.28 2.21
C GLY A 152 -0.25 -12.96 2.37
N LEU A 153 -1.57 -12.95 2.11
CA LEU A 153 -2.40 -11.77 2.32
C LEU A 153 -2.52 -11.45 3.81
N THR A 154 -2.70 -12.43 4.68
CA THR A 154 -2.76 -12.22 6.14
C THR A 154 -1.49 -11.55 6.64
N LYS A 155 -0.29 -12.04 6.23
CA LYS A 155 0.99 -11.44 6.59
C LYS A 155 1.08 -10.00 6.09
N ARG A 156 0.77 -9.74 4.82
CA ARG A 156 0.77 -8.38 4.22
C ARG A 156 -0.14 -7.43 4.99
N ARG A 157 -1.36 -7.84 5.31
CA ARG A 157 -2.31 -7.01 6.11
C ARG A 157 -1.80 -6.72 7.51
N GLN A 158 -1.12 -7.66 8.15
CA GLN A 158 -0.51 -7.43 9.47
C GLN A 158 0.62 -6.39 9.40
N GLU A 159 1.45 -6.43 8.36
CA GLU A 159 2.51 -5.45 8.13
C GLU A 159 1.95 -4.06 7.84
N GLU A 160 0.96 -3.96 6.95
CA GLU A 160 0.27 -2.70 6.64
C GLU A 160 -0.47 -2.13 7.87
N PHE A 161 -1.12 -2.98 8.68
CA PHE A 161 -1.76 -2.56 9.93
C PHE A 161 -0.74 -2.02 10.95
N LYS A 162 0.40 -2.70 11.12
CA LYS A 162 1.47 -2.21 11.98
C LYS A 162 1.95 -0.83 11.52
N GLN A 163 2.23 -0.68 10.24
CA GLN A 163 2.62 0.60 9.66
C GLN A 163 1.55 1.67 9.91
N CYS A 164 0.28 1.39 9.62
CA CYS A 164 -0.84 2.29 9.84
C CYS A 164 -0.98 2.74 11.30
N SER A 165 -0.61 1.86 12.23
CA SER A 165 -0.66 2.12 13.68
C SER A 165 0.60 2.78 14.23
N GLY A 166 1.57 3.15 13.38
CA GLY A 166 2.81 3.82 13.80
C GLY A 166 3.85 2.89 14.47
N PHE A 167 3.89 1.60 14.10
CA PHE A 167 4.82 0.59 14.67
C PHE A 167 5.84 0.07 13.64
#